data_5233d32ec70c00d951dc95cb32fad247
#
_entry.id   5233d32ec70c00d951dc95cb32fad247
#
_cell.length_a   1.000
_cell.length_b   1.000
_cell.length_c   1.000
_cell.angle_alpha   90.00
_cell.angle_beta   90.00
_cell.angle_gamma   90.00
#
_symmetry.space_group_name_H-M   'P 1'
#
loop_
_entity.id
_entity.type
_entity.pdbx_description
1 polymer ?
#
loop_
_entity_poly.entity_id
_entity_poly.type
_entity_poly.pdbx_seq_one_letter_code
_entity_poly.pdbx_strand_id
1 'polypeptide(L)'
;MKGLLLKDLTMMLKYGRITLLACLIFSVAGCLGEPNLFFMLYPVVIGSVMAQSLISYDERSGWDRYCDALPVSRAQVVTGKYLIALIVFAVFFLIGVVGQRISSVRGGGQDIWTVIALLAAGGLIVPAILLPFSFRFGTEKGRIVYLLTVGLVLGGVAALGYVKGSDPSGLNMTSSAAAVLFLAAVVIFIISWRLSIILYKNRELT
;
A
#
# COMPACT_ATOMS: atom_id res chain seq x y z
N MET A 1 -2.95 1.76 22.50
CA MET A 1 -2.25 1.83 21.20
C MET A 1 -1.25 0.69 21.01
N LYS A 2 -0.24 0.47 21.90
CA LYS A 2 0.77 -0.59 21.74
C LYS A 2 0.16 -2.00 21.56
N GLY A 3 -0.83 -2.37 22.37
CA GLY A 3 -1.49 -3.68 22.31
C GLY A 3 -2.27 -3.92 21.00
N LEU A 4 -2.93 -2.87 20.46
CA LEU A 4 -3.61 -2.94 19.16
C LEU A 4 -2.63 -3.19 18.00
N LEU A 5 -1.51 -2.46 18.00
CA LEU A 5 -0.47 -2.64 16.99
C LEU A 5 0.17 -4.03 17.09
N LEU A 6 0.45 -4.50 18.30
CA LEU A 6 1.03 -5.83 18.51
C LEU A 6 0.07 -6.93 18.04
N LYS A 7 -1.23 -6.81 18.37
CA LYS A 7 -2.27 -7.74 17.87
C LYS A 7 -2.27 -7.77 16.35
N ASP A 8 -2.35 -6.60 15.70
CA ASP A 8 -2.44 -6.50 14.26
C ASP A 8 -1.16 -7.00 13.56
N LEU A 9 0.02 -6.71 14.13
CA LEU A 9 1.30 -7.20 13.62
C LEU A 9 1.40 -8.74 13.73
N THR A 10 1.00 -9.32 14.87
CA THR A 10 0.99 -10.77 15.05
C THR A 10 -0.03 -11.46 14.13
N MET A 11 -1.21 -10.85 13.91
CA MET A 11 -2.19 -11.35 12.95
C MET A 11 -1.64 -11.29 11.51
N MET A 12 -0.98 -10.20 11.14
CA MET A 12 -0.34 -10.05 9.83
C MET A 12 0.73 -11.13 9.60
N LEU A 13 1.60 -11.37 10.57
CA LEU A 13 2.64 -12.39 10.47
C LEU A 13 2.07 -13.81 10.44
N LYS A 14 0.94 -14.06 11.13
CA LYS A 14 0.30 -15.39 11.17
C LYS A 14 -0.49 -15.70 9.91
N TYR A 15 -1.34 -14.78 9.47
CA TYR A 15 -2.27 -14.99 8.35
C TYR A 15 -1.79 -14.42 7.02
N GLY A 16 -0.95 -13.37 7.05
CA GLY A 16 -0.39 -12.72 5.87
C GLY A 16 0.96 -13.25 5.42
N ARG A 17 1.50 -14.30 6.08
CA ARG A 17 2.85 -14.81 5.77
C ARG A 17 3.05 -15.21 4.31
N ILE A 18 2.03 -15.79 3.66
CA ILE A 18 2.11 -16.19 2.25
C ILE A 18 2.25 -14.94 1.35
N THR A 19 1.45 -13.91 1.62
CA THR A 19 1.54 -12.64 0.88
C THR A 19 2.87 -11.93 1.14
N LEU A 20 3.37 -11.95 2.38
CA LEU A 20 4.69 -11.37 2.70
C LEU A 20 5.81 -12.13 1.99
N LEU A 21 5.76 -13.46 1.97
CA LEU A 21 6.73 -14.28 1.22
C LEU A 21 6.68 -13.99 -0.28
N ALA A 22 5.49 -13.90 -0.85
CA ALA A 22 5.32 -13.51 -2.26
C ALA A 22 5.93 -12.12 -2.52
N CYS A 23 5.65 -11.12 -1.67
CA CYS A 23 6.24 -9.79 -1.78
C CYS A 23 7.78 -9.82 -1.68
N LEU A 24 8.35 -10.65 -0.80
CA LEU A 24 9.80 -10.82 -0.70
C LEU A 24 10.39 -11.46 -1.97
N ILE A 25 9.77 -12.51 -2.51
CA ILE A 25 10.21 -13.17 -3.75
C ILE A 25 10.20 -12.17 -4.91
N PHE A 26 9.13 -11.39 -5.07
CA PHE A 26 9.05 -10.36 -6.12
C PHE A 26 10.07 -9.23 -5.90
N SER A 27 10.33 -8.83 -4.65
CA SER A 27 11.37 -7.85 -4.33
C SER A 27 12.77 -8.36 -4.70
N VAL A 28 13.07 -9.60 -4.37
CA VAL A 28 14.36 -10.23 -4.72
C VAL A 28 14.50 -10.39 -6.23
N ALA A 29 13.43 -10.80 -6.92
CA ALA A 29 13.42 -10.88 -8.39
C ALA A 29 13.67 -9.51 -9.04
N GLY A 30 13.08 -8.44 -8.50
CA GLY A 30 13.32 -7.06 -8.95
C GLY A 30 14.74 -6.56 -8.69
N CYS A 31 15.41 -7.06 -7.63
CA CYS A 31 16.80 -6.69 -7.32
C CYS A 31 17.83 -7.47 -8.14
N LEU A 32 17.57 -8.74 -8.46
CA LEU A 32 18.53 -9.65 -9.12
C LEU A 32 18.33 -9.74 -10.63
N GLY A 33 17.10 -9.56 -11.10
CA GLY A 33 16.72 -9.63 -12.51
C GLY A 33 17.00 -8.35 -13.30
N GLU A 34 16.48 -8.32 -14.52
CA GLU A 34 16.46 -7.09 -15.30
C GLU A 34 15.58 -6.03 -14.61
N PRO A 35 15.94 -4.72 -14.73
CA PRO A 35 15.23 -3.65 -14.05
C PRO A 35 13.82 -3.50 -14.60
N ASN A 36 12.87 -4.16 -13.96
CA ASN A 36 11.46 -4.10 -14.31
C ASN A 36 10.67 -3.44 -13.17
N LEU A 37 10.06 -2.30 -13.48
CA LEU A 37 9.27 -1.51 -12.55
C LEU A 37 8.14 -2.33 -11.90
N PHE A 38 7.57 -3.31 -12.63
CA PHE A 38 6.51 -4.15 -12.11
C PHE A 38 6.95 -4.96 -10.88
N PHE A 39 8.14 -5.59 -10.92
CA PHE A 39 8.66 -6.37 -9.79
C PHE A 39 8.96 -5.53 -8.56
N MET A 40 9.26 -4.25 -8.74
CA MET A 40 9.48 -3.31 -7.64
C MET A 40 8.16 -2.73 -7.11
N LEU A 41 7.21 -2.42 -7.99
CA LEU A 41 5.93 -1.81 -7.63
C LEU A 41 4.98 -2.82 -6.95
N TYR A 42 4.96 -4.08 -7.42
CA TYR A 42 4.06 -5.11 -6.91
C TYR A 42 4.17 -5.30 -5.38
N PRO A 43 5.35 -5.54 -4.77
CA PRO A 43 5.46 -5.73 -3.32
C PRO A 43 5.08 -4.49 -2.52
N VAL A 44 5.35 -3.29 -3.03
CA VAL A 44 5.00 -2.03 -2.38
C VAL A 44 3.48 -1.85 -2.34
N VAL A 45 2.79 -2.09 -3.46
CA VAL A 45 1.33 -1.98 -3.57
C VAL A 45 0.63 -3.07 -2.76
N ILE A 46 0.97 -4.33 -2.98
CA ILE A 46 0.31 -5.45 -2.29
C ILE A 46 0.64 -5.45 -0.80
N GLY A 47 1.87 -5.12 -0.42
CA GLY A 47 2.27 -5.00 0.98
C GLY A 47 1.45 -3.93 1.72
N SER A 48 1.28 -2.76 1.14
CA SER A 48 0.52 -1.67 1.76
C SER A 48 -0.98 -1.97 1.93
N VAL A 49 -1.53 -2.85 1.09
CA VAL A 49 -2.92 -3.30 1.16
C VAL A 49 -3.18 -4.34 2.24
N MET A 50 -2.14 -4.93 2.85
CA MET A 50 -2.31 -5.93 3.92
C MET A 50 -3.13 -5.40 5.11
N ALA A 51 -3.12 -4.08 5.36
CA ALA A 51 -3.95 -3.47 6.39
C ALA A 51 -5.46 -3.70 6.15
N GLN A 52 -5.91 -3.77 4.88
CA GLN A 52 -7.29 -4.11 4.55
C GLN A 52 -7.64 -5.56 4.92
N SER A 53 -6.71 -6.49 4.70
CA SER A 53 -6.91 -7.89 5.11
C SER A 53 -7.11 -8.01 6.61
N LEU A 54 -6.40 -7.20 7.42
CA LEU A 54 -6.58 -7.15 8.87
C LEU A 54 -7.98 -6.66 9.26
N ILE A 55 -8.55 -5.69 8.54
CA ILE A 55 -9.93 -5.24 8.76
C ILE A 55 -10.90 -6.40 8.47
N SER A 56 -10.67 -7.16 7.40
CA SER A 56 -11.49 -8.33 7.06
C SER A 56 -11.46 -9.41 8.14
N TYR A 57 -10.30 -9.66 8.74
CA TYR A 57 -10.19 -10.59 9.86
C TYR A 57 -10.90 -10.09 11.12
N ASP A 58 -10.80 -8.80 11.42
CA ASP A 58 -11.47 -8.18 12.56
C ASP A 58 -13.00 -8.24 12.39
N GLU A 59 -13.57 -7.96 11.23
CA GLU A 59 -14.99 -8.09 10.94
C GLU A 59 -15.48 -9.54 11.09
N ARG A 60 -14.76 -10.51 10.54
CA ARG A 60 -15.12 -11.95 10.63
C ARG A 60 -15.05 -12.50 12.05
N SER A 61 -14.14 -12.00 12.88
CA SER A 61 -13.99 -12.43 14.28
C SER A 61 -14.94 -11.72 15.25
N GLY A 62 -15.72 -10.74 14.77
CA GLY A 62 -16.57 -9.91 15.63
C GLY A 62 -15.79 -8.97 16.54
N TRP A 63 -14.52 -8.72 16.23
CA TRP A 63 -13.64 -7.85 16.99
C TRP A 63 -14.18 -6.43 17.16
N ASP A 64 -14.89 -5.92 16.16
CA ASP A 64 -15.46 -4.57 16.19
C ASP A 64 -16.43 -4.40 17.38
N ARG A 65 -17.29 -5.39 17.65
CA ARG A 65 -18.22 -5.38 18.80
C ARG A 65 -17.48 -5.47 20.13
N TYR A 66 -16.44 -6.31 20.19
CA TYR A 66 -15.63 -6.44 21.40
C TYR A 66 -14.79 -5.18 21.67
N CYS A 67 -14.32 -4.53 20.60
CA CYS A 67 -13.51 -3.31 20.69
C CYS A 67 -14.29 -2.13 21.32
N ASP A 68 -15.59 -2.04 21.08
CA ASP A 68 -16.45 -1.01 21.69
C ASP A 68 -16.60 -1.18 23.23
N ALA A 69 -16.38 -2.39 23.76
CA ALA A 69 -16.35 -2.65 25.20
C ALA A 69 -14.97 -2.33 25.87
N LEU A 70 -13.93 -2.10 25.07
CA LEU A 70 -12.59 -1.78 25.56
C LEU A 70 -12.40 -0.26 25.72
N PRO A 71 -11.50 0.18 26.62
CA PRO A 71 -11.16 1.60 26.78
C PRO A 71 -10.28 2.09 25.62
N VAL A 72 -10.71 1.87 24.37
CA VAL A 72 -9.99 2.24 23.15
C VAL A 72 -10.93 3.08 22.28
N SER A 73 -10.44 4.23 21.82
CA SER A 73 -11.25 5.07 20.93
C SER A 73 -11.29 4.52 19.50
N ARG A 74 -12.41 4.70 18.81
CA ARG A 74 -12.55 4.33 17.38
C ARG A 74 -11.48 4.97 16.50
N ALA A 75 -11.05 6.20 16.84
CA ALA A 75 -9.94 6.88 16.16
C ALA A 75 -8.61 6.13 16.31
N GLN A 76 -8.35 5.51 17.47
CA GLN A 76 -7.13 4.74 17.70
C GLN A 76 -7.13 3.43 16.89
N VAL A 77 -8.28 2.81 16.69
CA VAL A 77 -8.41 1.62 15.84
C VAL A 77 -8.06 1.95 14.39
N VAL A 78 -8.67 3.00 13.84
CA VAL A 78 -8.38 3.47 12.47
C VAL A 78 -6.91 3.84 12.32
N THR A 79 -6.37 4.63 13.25
CA THR A 79 -4.96 5.04 13.22
C THR A 79 -4.01 3.85 13.26
N GLY A 80 -4.34 2.80 14.03
CA GLY A 80 -3.57 1.56 14.06
C GLY A 80 -3.45 0.90 12.68
N LYS A 81 -4.55 0.80 11.93
CA LYS A 81 -4.55 0.21 10.58
C LYS A 81 -3.73 1.04 9.58
N TYR A 82 -3.87 2.38 9.62
CA TYR A 82 -3.06 3.27 8.79
C TYR A 82 -1.57 3.19 9.12
N LEU A 83 -1.23 3.05 10.40
CA LEU A 83 0.16 2.93 10.85
C LEU A 83 0.79 1.61 10.37
N ILE A 84 0.03 0.51 10.39
CA ILE A 84 0.50 -0.77 9.83
C ILE A 84 0.71 -0.67 8.33
N ALA A 85 -0.25 -0.08 7.59
CA ALA A 85 -0.09 0.16 6.16
C ALA A 85 1.19 0.95 5.87
N LEU A 86 1.47 1.99 6.66
CA LEU A 86 2.66 2.82 6.54
C LEU A 86 3.95 2.05 6.86
N ILE A 87 3.96 1.22 7.92
CA ILE A 87 5.13 0.42 8.29
C ILE A 87 5.46 -0.57 7.16
N VAL A 88 4.46 -1.31 6.67
CA VAL A 88 4.68 -2.28 5.59
C VAL A 88 5.09 -1.60 4.30
N PHE A 89 4.44 -0.48 3.97
CA PHE A 89 4.84 0.39 2.86
C PHE A 89 6.31 0.79 2.98
N ALA A 90 6.74 1.32 4.13
CA ALA A 90 8.10 1.80 4.34
C ALA A 90 9.15 0.68 4.15
N VAL A 91 8.87 -0.53 4.63
CA VAL A 91 9.77 -1.68 4.47
C VAL A 91 9.94 -2.02 2.99
N PHE A 92 8.84 -2.23 2.25
CA PHE A 92 8.94 -2.60 0.83
C PHE A 92 9.40 -1.45 -0.06
N PHE A 93 9.08 -0.22 0.29
CA PHE A 93 9.59 0.97 -0.37
C PHE A 93 11.11 1.08 -0.26
N LEU A 94 11.67 0.88 0.94
CA LEU A 94 13.13 0.87 1.15
C LEU A 94 13.80 -0.25 0.36
N ILE A 95 13.22 -1.46 0.36
CA ILE A 95 13.74 -2.57 -0.45
C ILE A 95 13.72 -2.21 -1.94
N GLY A 96 12.63 -1.60 -2.43
CA GLY A 96 12.51 -1.16 -3.82
C GLY A 96 13.54 -0.09 -4.20
N VAL A 97 13.79 0.90 -3.33
CA VAL A 97 14.81 1.94 -3.54
C VAL A 97 16.22 1.34 -3.56
N VAL A 98 16.52 0.42 -2.64
CA VAL A 98 17.81 -0.29 -2.62
C VAL A 98 17.98 -1.14 -3.88
N GLY A 99 16.93 -1.86 -4.28
CA GLY A 99 16.94 -2.65 -5.53
C GLY A 99 17.21 -1.79 -6.76
N GLN A 100 16.59 -0.61 -6.84
CA GLN A 100 16.85 0.34 -7.92
C GLN A 100 18.30 0.84 -7.92
N ARG A 101 18.89 1.09 -6.76
CA ARG A 101 20.32 1.46 -6.67
C ARG A 101 21.23 0.37 -7.19
N ILE A 102 20.97 -0.89 -6.81
CA ILE A 102 21.75 -2.04 -7.31
C ILE A 102 21.61 -2.17 -8.83
N SER A 103 20.39 -2.03 -9.35
CA SER A 103 20.13 -2.08 -10.79
C SER A 103 20.83 -0.97 -11.56
N SER A 104 20.84 0.27 -11.05
CA SER A 104 21.52 1.40 -11.70
C SER A 104 23.04 1.21 -11.78
N VAL A 105 23.65 0.58 -10.77
CA VAL A 105 25.11 0.25 -10.78
C VAL A 105 25.43 -0.81 -11.84
N ARG A 106 24.48 -1.70 -12.16
CA ARG A 106 24.65 -2.73 -13.20
C ARG A 106 24.40 -2.23 -14.63
N GLY A 107 24.14 -0.92 -14.81
CA GLY A 107 23.88 -0.31 -16.13
C GLY A 107 22.42 -0.35 -16.56
N GLY A 108 21.50 -0.78 -15.70
CA GLY A 108 20.05 -0.74 -15.91
C GLY A 108 19.49 0.63 -15.52
N GLY A 109 19.11 1.44 -16.51
CA GLY A 109 18.96 2.87 -16.29
C GLY A 109 17.55 3.41 -16.28
N GLN A 110 16.73 3.10 -15.28
CA GLN A 110 15.59 4.00 -14.99
C GLN A 110 16.07 5.15 -14.09
N ASP A 111 15.54 6.36 -14.36
CA ASP A 111 15.80 7.50 -13.49
C ASP A 111 15.26 7.21 -12.08
N ILE A 112 16.13 7.30 -11.08
CA ILE A 112 15.83 6.95 -9.71
C ILE A 112 14.67 7.77 -9.14
N TRP A 113 14.54 9.02 -9.54
CA TRP A 113 13.47 9.91 -9.08
C TRP A 113 12.11 9.44 -9.58
N THR A 114 12.04 8.98 -10.82
CA THR A 114 10.83 8.40 -11.41
C THR A 114 10.39 7.14 -10.65
N VAL A 115 11.31 6.24 -10.36
CA VAL A 115 11.00 5.00 -9.63
C VAL A 115 10.54 5.31 -8.21
N ILE A 116 11.23 6.18 -7.48
CA ILE A 116 10.84 6.60 -6.12
C ILE A 116 9.42 7.18 -6.14
N ALA A 117 9.12 8.07 -7.08
CA ALA A 117 7.80 8.69 -7.17
C ALA A 117 6.69 7.68 -7.46
N LEU A 118 6.91 6.75 -8.39
CA LEU A 118 5.93 5.72 -8.74
C LEU A 118 5.71 4.71 -7.62
N LEU A 119 6.78 4.27 -6.95
CA LEU A 119 6.68 3.40 -5.78
C LEU A 119 5.90 4.07 -4.63
N ALA A 120 6.20 5.34 -4.35
CA ALA A 120 5.50 6.09 -3.32
C ALA A 120 4.03 6.33 -3.68
N ALA A 121 3.74 6.72 -4.92
CA ALA A 121 2.38 6.92 -5.38
C ALA A 121 1.56 5.62 -5.31
N GLY A 122 2.07 4.51 -5.86
CA GLY A 122 1.38 3.22 -5.81
C GLY A 122 1.16 2.72 -4.38
N GLY A 123 2.19 2.81 -3.53
CA GLY A 123 2.12 2.32 -2.16
C GLY A 123 1.26 3.15 -1.20
N LEU A 124 1.08 4.46 -1.45
CA LEU A 124 0.28 5.34 -0.60
C LEU A 124 -1.13 5.57 -1.12
N ILE A 125 -1.32 5.74 -2.44
CA ILE A 125 -2.63 6.05 -3.02
C ILE A 125 -3.58 4.85 -2.90
N VAL A 126 -3.06 3.63 -3.12
CA VAL A 126 -3.90 2.42 -3.07
C VAL A 126 -4.54 2.24 -1.68
N PRO A 127 -3.81 2.19 -0.56
CA PRO A 127 -4.44 2.10 0.76
C PRO A 127 -5.23 3.35 1.14
N ALA A 128 -4.86 4.53 0.62
CA ALA A 128 -5.62 5.76 0.84
C ALA A 128 -7.03 5.70 0.24
N ILE A 129 -7.24 4.97 -0.84
CA ILE A 129 -8.58 4.76 -1.41
C ILE A 129 -9.28 3.62 -0.69
N LEU A 130 -8.59 2.51 -0.44
CA LEU A 130 -9.18 1.27 0.05
C LEU A 130 -9.66 1.33 1.50
N LEU A 131 -8.85 1.94 2.39
CA LEU A 131 -9.16 1.96 3.81
C LEU A 131 -10.44 2.72 4.14
N PRO A 132 -10.70 3.94 3.62
CA PRO A 132 -11.98 4.62 3.87
C PRO A 132 -13.19 3.83 3.39
N PHE A 133 -13.08 3.20 2.21
CA PHE A 133 -14.15 2.35 1.67
C PHE A 133 -14.42 1.13 2.56
N SER A 134 -13.37 0.45 3.02
CA SER A 134 -13.50 -0.71 3.91
C SER A 134 -14.12 -0.33 5.25
N PHE A 135 -13.75 0.82 5.82
CA PHE A 135 -14.33 1.29 7.07
C PHE A 135 -15.81 1.71 6.95
N ARG A 136 -16.22 2.22 5.78
CA ARG A 136 -17.61 2.65 5.57
C ARG A 136 -18.56 1.53 5.15
N PHE A 137 -18.13 0.74 4.16
CA PHE A 137 -19.02 -0.23 3.47
C PHE A 137 -18.74 -1.69 3.85
N GLY A 138 -17.75 -1.92 4.71
CA GLY A 138 -17.29 -3.26 5.06
C GLY A 138 -16.34 -3.86 4.03
N THR A 139 -15.72 -4.98 4.38
CA THR A 139 -14.65 -5.56 3.58
C THR A 139 -15.12 -6.31 2.34
N GLU A 140 -16.38 -6.80 2.30
CA GLU A 140 -16.92 -7.48 1.11
C GLU A 140 -17.01 -6.52 -0.08
N LYS A 141 -17.61 -5.33 0.12
CA LYS A 141 -17.67 -4.29 -0.91
C LYS A 141 -16.29 -3.67 -1.17
N GLY A 142 -15.47 -3.54 -0.13
CA GLY A 142 -14.08 -3.10 -0.23
C GLY A 142 -13.22 -3.98 -1.14
N ARG A 143 -13.53 -5.29 -1.27
CA ARG A 143 -12.82 -6.22 -2.16
C ARG A 143 -12.96 -5.86 -3.64
N ILE A 144 -14.14 -5.40 -4.06
CA ILE A 144 -14.36 -4.95 -5.45
C ILE A 144 -13.52 -3.69 -5.73
N VAL A 145 -13.56 -2.72 -4.81
CA VAL A 145 -12.75 -1.50 -4.92
C VAL A 145 -11.26 -1.82 -4.94
N TYR A 146 -10.82 -2.80 -4.15
CA TYR A 146 -9.46 -3.31 -4.17
C TYR A 146 -9.05 -3.81 -5.56
N LEU A 147 -9.82 -4.73 -6.16
CA LEU A 147 -9.50 -5.29 -7.47
C LEU A 147 -9.46 -4.20 -8.56
N LEU A 148 -10.40 -3.26 -8.53
CA LEU A 148 -10.44 -2.15 -9.46
C LEU A 148 -9.24 -1.21 -9.27
N THR A 149 -8.90 -0.84 -8.03
CA THR A 149 -7.82 0.12 -7.75
C THR A 149 -6.45 -0.48 -8.07
N VAL A 150 -6.19 -1.72 -7.64
CA VAL A 150 -4.94 -2.42 -7.94
C VAL A 150 -4.81 -2.70 -9.44
N GLY A 151 -5.90 -3.16 -10.08
CA GLY A 151 -5.93 -3.38 -11.52
C GLY A 151 -5.68 -2.11 -12.32
N LEU A 152 -6.23 -0.97 -11.88
CA LEU A 152 -6.03 0.32 -12.52
C LEU A 152 -4.59 0.83 -12.34
N VAL A 153 -3.99 0.67 -11.16
CA VAL A 153 -2.61 1.09 -10.91
C VAL A 153 -1.63 0.22 -11.71
N LEU A 154 -1.72 -1.10 -11.58
CA LEU A 154 -0.80 -2.01 -12.27
C LEU A 154 -1.03 -2.02 -13.79
N GLY A 155 -2.29 -2.03 -14.22
CA GLY A 155 -2.66 -1.96 -15.63
C GLY A 155 -2.33 -0.62 -16.27
N GLY A 156 -2.49 0.48 -15.54
CA GLY A 156 -2.12 1.82 -15.99
C GLY A 156 -0.61 1.95 -16.24
N VAL A 157 0.22 1.43 -15.33
CA VAL A 157 1.68 1.41 -15.52
C VAL A 157 2.07 0.56 -16.74
N ALA A 158 1.44 -0.61 -16.90
CA ALA A 158 1.68 -1.46 -18.08
C ALA A 158 1.25 -0.76 -19.38
N ALA A 159 0.06 -0.16 -19.40
CA ALA A 159 -0.47 0.55 -20.59
C ALA A 159 0.41 1.75 -21.00
N LEU A 160 0.93 2.51 -20.02
CA LEU A 160 1.85 3.62 -20.31
C LEU A 160 3.14 3.15 -20.97
N GLY A 161 3.63 1.95 -20.63
CA GLY A 161 4.76 1.32 -21.32
C GLY A 161 4.45 0.99 -22.78
N TYR A 162 3.27 0.41 -23.05
CA TYR A 162 2.86 0.07 -24.42
C TYR A 162 2.61 1.29 -25.32
N VAL A 163 1.95 2.34 -24.80
CA VAL A 163 1.59 3.53 -25.59
C VAL A 163 2.81 4.32 -26.05
N LYS A 164 3.91 4.32 -25.27
CA LYS A 164 5.14 5.03 -25.66
C LYS A 164 6.06 4.25 -26.59
N GLY A 165 5.73 2.99 -26.95
CA GLY A 165 6.57 2.15 -27.82
C GLY A 165 7.98 1.88 -27.25
N SER A 166 8.19 2.24 -26.00
CA SER A 166 9.39 2.04 -25.22
C SER A 166 9.01 1.19 -24.00
N ASP A 167 9.94 0.36 -23.56
CA ASP A 167 9.81 -0.33 -22.29
C ASP A 167 9.28 0.61 -21.20
N PRO A 168 8.56 0.10 -20.18
CA PRO A 168 8.18 0.88 -18.99
C PRO A 168 9.37 1.66 -18.39
N SER A 169 10.58 1.27 -18.74
CA SER A 169 11.85 1.96 -18.49
C SER A 169 11.98 3.36 -19.11
N GLY A 170 11.14 3.72 -20.09
CA GLY A 170 11.20 5.04 -20.77
C GLY A 170 10.39 6.16 -20.09
N LEU A 171 9.79 5.92 -18.92
CA LEU A 171 9.11 6.96 -18.14
C LEU A 171 10.14 7.80 -17.38
N ASN A 172 10.76 8.76 -18.05
CA ASN A 172 11.63 9.74 -17.39
C ASN A 172 10.78 10.91 -16.91
N MET A 173 10.63 11.05 -15.60
CA MET A 173 9.98 12.22 -14.98
C MET A 173 11.05 13.21 -14.55
N THR A 174 10.78 14.48 -14.75
CA THR A 174 11.62 15.53 -14.18
C THR A 174 11.60 15.40 -12.64
N SER A 175 12.71 15.63 -11.97
CA SER A 175 12.82 15.54 -10.51
C SER A 175 11.75 16.37 -9.77
N SER A 176 11.38 17.51 -10.32
CA SER A 176 10.29 18.36 -9.81
C SER A 176 8.93 17.67 -9.93
N ALA A 177 8.63 17.03 -11.06
CA ALA A 177 7.38 16.30 -11.25
C ALA A 177 7.29 15.07 -10.32
N ALA A 178 8.39 14.37 -10.11
CA ALA A 178 8.50 13.27 -9.17
C ALA A 178 8.23 13.74 -7.73
N ALA A 179 8.81 14.87 -7.31
CA ALA A 179 8.57 15.45 -6.00
C ALA A 179 7.11 15.88 -5.79
N VAL A 180 6.49 16.48 -6.79
CA VAL A 180 5.06 16.85 -6.75
C VAL A 180 4.18 15.61 -6.60
N LEU A 181 4.44 14.54 -7.35
CA LEU A 181 3.69 13.29 -7.26
C LEU A 181 3.83 12.66 -5.86
N PHE A 182 5.03 12.64 -5.32
CA PHE A 182 5.28 12.15 -3.96
C PHE A 182 4.50 12.94 -2.91
N LEU A 183 4.60 14.27 -2.95
CA LEU A 183 3.89 15.15 -2.02
C LEU A 183 2.38 15.00 -2.14
N ALA A 184 1.85 14.92 -3.37
CA ALA A 184 0.43 14.68 -3.60
C ALA A 184 -0.03 13.35 -2.99
N ALA A 185 0.73 12.26 -3.15
CA ALA A 185 0.41 10.97 -2.56
C ALA A 185 0.38 11.02 -1.03
N VAL A 186 1.32 11.70 -0.39
CA VAL A 186 1.35 11.91 1.07
C VAL A 186 0.13 12.71 1.53
N VAL A 187 -0.19 13.80 0.85
CA VAL A 187 -1.37 14.64 1.20
C VAL A 187 -2.66 13.84 1.08
N ILE A 188 -2.84 13.08 -0.02
CA ILE A 188 -4.00 12.20 -0.22
C ILE A 188 -4.09 11.17 0.91
N PHE A 189 -2.99 10.57 1.32
CA PHE A 189 -2.95 9.59 2.41
C PHE A 189 -3.38 10.21 3.75
N ILE A 190 -2.92 11.41 4.07
CA ILE A 190 -3.29 12.13 5.29
C ILE A 190 -4.79 12.51 5.28
N ILE A 191 -5.30 13.03 4.15
CA ILE A 191 -6.71 13.35 3.98
C ILE A 191 -7.57 12.08 4.16
N SER A 192 -7.17 10.98 3.54
CA SER A 192 -7.82 9.69 3.65
C SER A 192 -7.88 9.20 5.10
N TRP A 193 -6.79 9.33 5.85
CA TRP A 193 -6.77 8.98 7.27
C TRP A 193 -7.80 9.77 8.08
N ARG A 194 -7.87 11.09 7.89
CA ARG A 194 -8.87 11.95 8.55
C ARG A 194 -10.29 11.55 8.16
N LEU A 195 -10.51 11.32 6.87
CA LEU A 195 -11.81 10.89 6.36
C LEU A 195 -12.24 9.54 6.96
N SER A 196 -11.35 8.57 7.06
CA SER A 196 -11.63 7.27 7.66
C SER A 196 -12.04 7.35 9.12
N ILE A 197 -11.41 8.25 9.89
CA ILE A 197 -11.80 8.48 11.30
C ILE A 197 -13.23 8.99 11.38
N ILE A 198 -13.62 9.95 10.52
CA ILE A 198 -14.97 10.52 10.49
C ILE A 198 -15.99 9.45 10.10
N LEU A 199 -15.70 8.69 9.03
CA LEU A 199 -16.58 7.65 8.52
C LEU A 199 -16.79 6.52 9.53
N TYR A 200 -15.74 6.09 10.24
CA TYR A 200 -15.83 5.01 11.22
C TYR A 200 -16.55 5.44 12.50
N LYS A 201 -16.44 6.73 12.90
CA LYS A 201 -17.22 7.27 14.04
C LYS A 201 -18.72 7.23 13.77
N ASN A 202 -19.13 7.52 12.54
CA ASN A 202 -20.54 7.61 12.14
C ASN A 202 -21.14 6.26 11.70
N ARG A 203 -20.36 5.18 11.76
CA ARG A 203 -20.86 3.81 11.44
C ARG A 203 -21.62 3.28 12.63
N GLU A 204 -22.94 3.02 12.44
CA GLU A 204 -23.73 2.22 13.37
C GLU A 204 -23.30 0.76 13.22
N LEU A 205 -22.83 0.15 14.29
CA LEU A 205 -22.50 -1.27 14.34
C LEU A 205 -23.80 -2.05 14.61
N THR A 206 -24.50 -2.43 13.54
CA THR A 206 -25.65 -3.34 13.60
C THR A 206 -25.20 -4.79 13.78
#